data_d746b149aa0c5e401f82ecd28778237a
#
_entry.id   d746b149aa0c5e401f82ecd28778237a
#
_cell.length_a   1.000
_cell.length_b   1.000
_cell.length_c   1.000
_cell.angle_alpha   90.00
_cell.angle_beta   90.00
_cell.angle_gamma   90.00
#
_symmetry.space_group_name_H-M   'P 1'
#
loop_
_entity.id
_entity.type
_entity.pdbx_description
1 polymer ?
#
loop_
_entity_poly.entity_id
_entity_poly.type
_entity_poly.pdbx_seq_one_letter_code
_entity_poly.pdbx_strand_id
1 'polypeptide(L)'
;IIFGSVLFSQSIPYFDSEKAYQYIVEQCDIGPRYPGSIGQEKFKVYLTNFLAKQKADTTIFYTHTVKHPYENKEIKLYNFLSRFNLKSNNRIMLMAHWDTREIADRDPNPENHNNYVELS
;
A
#
# COMPACT_ATOMS: atom_id res chain seq x y z
N ILE A 1 -35.03 -29.15 -29.90
CA ILE A 1 -34.41 -27.83 -29.72
C ILE A 1 -33.21 -28.05 -28.78
N ILE A 2 -31.99 -27.96 -29.31
CA ILE A 2 -30.75 -28.11 -28.53
C ILE A 2 -30.37 -26.70 -28.05
N PHE A 3 -30.44 -26.45 -26.74
CA PHE A 3 -29.87 -25.26 -26.14
C PHE A 3 -28.36 -25.46 -25.99
N GLY A 4 -27.60 -24.87 -26.91
CA GLY A 4 -26.17 -24.82 -26.80
C GLY A 4 -25.79 -23.83 -25.71
N SER A 5 -25.23 -24.30 -24.59
CA SER A 5 -24.62 -23.44 -23.55
C SER A 5 -23.35 -22.81 -24.14
N VAL A 6 -23.39 -21.52 -24.37
CA VAL A 6 -22.18 -20.75 -24.70
C VAL A 6 -21.34 -20.62 -23.45
N LEU A 7 -20.27 -21.40 -23.35
CA LEU A 7 -19.27 -21.24 -22.30
C LEU A 7 -18.44 -19.99 -22.64
N PHE A 8 -18.71 -18.89 -21.93
CA PHE A 8 -17.81 -17.75 -21.93
C PHE A 8 -16.55 -18.11 -21.14
N SER A 9 -15.48 -18.46 -21.84
CA SER A 9 -14.17 -18.53 -21.23
C SER A 9 -13.77 -17.10 -20.85
N GLN A 10 -13.70 -16.82 -19.54
CA GLN A 10 -13.07 -15.59 -19.08
C GLN A 10 -11.57 -15.71 -19.31
N SER A 11 -11.02 -14.88 -20.15
CA SER A 11 -9.57 -14.78 -20.30
C SER A 11 -8.97 -14.28 -18.98
N ILE A 12 -7.91 -14.95 -18.51
CA ILE A 12 -7.14 -14.48 -17.35
C ILE A 12 -6.54 -13.11 -17.74
N PRO A 13 -6.77 -12.05 -16.94
CA PRO A 13 -6.17 -10.76 -17.22
C PRO A 13 -4.64 -10.85 -17.28
N TYR A 14 -4.04 -10.16 -18.24
CA TYR A 14 -2.59 -10.06 -18.32
C TYR A 14 -2.06 -9.28 -17.12
N PHE A 15 -1.05 -9.83 -16.44
CA PHE A 15 -0.32 -9.16 -15.38
C PHE A 15 0.87 -8.39 -15.97
N ASP A 16 0.83 -7.07 -15.83
CA ASP A 16 1.90 -6.17 -16.28
C ASP A 16 2.98 -6.07 -15.19
N SER A 17 3.98 -6.93 -15.28
CA SER A 17 5.08 -7.01 -14.31
C SER A 17 5.97 -5.78 -14.33
N GLU A 18 6.17 -5.17 -15.50
CA GLU A 18 7.01 -3.96 -15.63
C GLU A 18 6.36 -2.78 -14.93
N LYS A 19 5.06 -2.61 -15.16
CA LYS A 19 4.29 -1.56 -14.46
C LYS A 19 4.22 -1.80 -12.95
N ALA A 20 4.08 -3.05 -12.52
CA ALA A 20 4.11 -3.38 -11.10
C ALA A 20 5.46 -3.04 -10.47
N TYR A 21 6.57 -3.33 -11.16
CA TYR A 21 7.91 -2.97 -10.73
C TYR A 21 8.11 -1.45 -10.69
N GLN A 22 7.63 -0.73 -11.70
CA GLN A 22 7.69 0.72 -11.72
C GLN A 22 7.00 1.36 -10.51
N TYR A 23 5.86 0.82 -10.07
CA TYR A 23 5.20 1.29 -8.84
C TYR A 23 6.05 1.06 -7.59
N ILE A 24 6.88 0.03 -7.54
CA ILE A 24 7.82 -0.18 -6.43
C ILE A 24 8.92 0.87 -6.48
N VAL A 25 9.49 1.14 -7.65
CA VAL A 25 10.51 2.19 -7.84
C VAL A 25 9.98 3.55 -7.39
N GLU A 26 8.78 3.94 -7.86
CA GLU A 26 8.14 5.20 -7.47
C GLU A 26 7.97 5.33 -5.94
N GLN A 27 7.66 4.22 -5.26
CA GLN A 27 7.58 4.19 -3.80
C GLN A 27 8.95 4.35 -3.13
N CYS A 28 9.99 3.73 -3.68
CA CYS A 28 11.36 3.87 -3.17
C CYS A 28 11.88 5.29 -3.35
N ASP A 29 11.61 5.93 -4.48
CA ASP A 29 12.02 7.31 -4.78
C ASP A 29 11.43 8.34 -3.80
N ILE A 30 10.28 8.04 -3.18
CA ILE A 30 9.69 8.88 -2.12
C ILE A 30 10.55 8.86 -0.85
N GLY A 31 11.32 7.79 -0.65
CA GLY A 31 12.18 7.58 0.50
C GLY A 31 11.50 6.87 1.66
N PRO A 32 12.12 6.88 2.86
CA PRO A 32 11.62 6.21 4.05
C PRO A 32 10.22 6.73 4.46
N ARG A 33 9.30 5.78 4.72
CA ARG A 33 7.88 6.05 4.97
C ARG A 33 7.42 5.57 6.34
N TYR A 34 8.33 5.60 7.32
CA TYR A 34 7.96 5.25 8.69
C TYR A 34 6.98 6.28 9.29
N PRO A 35 6.17 5.89 10.28
CA PRO A 35 5.19 6.78 10.89
C PRO A 35 5.83 8.05 11.47
N GLY A 36 5.33 9.21 11.03
CA GLY A 36 5.86 10.52 11.40
C GLY A 36 6.94 11.08 10.48
N SER A 37 7.41 10.33 9.47
CA SER A 37 8.39 10.80 8.50
C SER A 37 7.78 11.72 7.44
N ILE A 38 8.62 12.53 6.81
CA ILE A 38 8.24 13.32 5.62
C ILE A 38 7.82 12.41 4.47
N GLY A 39 8.49 11.25 4.31
CA GLY A 39 8.15 10.25 3.30
C GLY A 39 6.75 9.67 3.50
N GLN A 40 6.31 9.48 4.74
CA GLN A 40 4.93 9.06 5.05
C GLN A 40 3.90 10.06 4.49
N GLU A 41 4.09 11.35 4.71
CA GLU A 41 3.18 12.39 4.22
C GLU A 41 3.20 12.49 2.68
N LYS A 42 4.39 12.41 2.06
CA LYS A 42 4.51 12.39 0.60
C LYS A 42 3.81 11.17 -0.01
N PHE A 43 4.03 9.98 0.56
CA PHE A 43 3.40 8.76 0.07
C PHE A 43 1.88 8.75 0.27
N LYS A 44 1.39 9.31 1.37
CA LYS A 44 -0.05 9.52 1.59
C LYS A 44 -0.68 10.30 0.43
N VAL A 45 -0.05 11.40 0.00
CA VAL A 45 -0.52 12.19 -1.15
C VAL A 45 -0.44 11.38 -2.45
N TYR A 46 0.68 10.71 -2.69
CA TYR A 46 0.86 9.83 -3.85
C TYR A 46 -0.24 8.77 -3.93
N LEU A 47 -0.45 8.02 -2.84
CA LEU A 47 -1.43 6.93 -2.79
C LEU A 47 -2.88 7.43 -2.91
N THR A 48 -3.20 8.58 -2.31
CA THR A 48 -4.50 9.23 -2.48
C THR A 48 -4.79 9.53 -3.95
N ASN A 49 -3.83 10.14 -4.64
CA ASN A 49 -3.95 10.49 -6.05
C ASN A 49 -4.00 9.25 -6.95
N PHE A 50 -3.22 8.22 -6.61
CA PHE A 50 -3.22 6.94 -7.30
C PHE A 50 -4.59 6.26 -7.20
N LEU A 51 -5.12 6.10 -5.98
CA LEU A 51 -6.39 5.43 -5.73
C LEU A 51 -7.58 6.19 -6.33
N ALA A 52 -7.54 7.52 -6.36
CA ALA A 52 -8.58 8.33 -7.01
C ALA A 52 -8.72 8.01 -8.52
N LYS A 53 -7.64 7.58 -9.17
CA LYS A 53 -7.63 7.21 -10.60
C LYS A 53 -8.12 5.79 -10.86
N GLN A 54 -8.25 4.93 -9.82
CA GLN A 54 -8.58 3.50 -9.99
C GLN A 54 -10.07 3.21 -10.16
N LYS A 55 -10.93 4.22 -10.17
CA LYS A 55 -12.39 4.09 -10.32
C LYS A 55 -13.01 3.13 -9.28
N ALA A 56 -12.52 3.16 -8.06
CA ALA A 56 -13.12 2.45 -6.94
C ALA A 56 -14.53 3.02 -6.65
N ASP A 57 -15.46 2.16 -6.27
CA ASP A 57 -16.80 2.61 -5.84
C ASP A 57 -16.73 3.44 -4.55
N THR A 58 -15.76 3.13 -3.71
CA THR A 58 -15.50 3.85 -2.45
C THR A 58 -14.02 3.74 -2.08
N THR A 59 -13.42 4.86 -1.69
CA THR A 59 -12.13 4.88 -1.01
C THR A 59 -12.28 5.57 0.34
N ILE A 60 -11.90 4.89 1.40
CA ILE A 60 -11.97 5.37 2.78
C ILE A 60 -10.55 5.54 3.29
N PHE A 61 -10.34 6.65 3.94
CA PHE A 61 -9.08 7.00 4.57
C PHE A 61 -9.26 7.04 6.09
N TYR A 62 -8.55 6.16 6.79
CA TYR A 62 -8.57 6.09 8.25
C TYR A 62 -7.30 6.71 8.82
N THR A 63 -7.46 7.52 9.85
CA THR A 63 -6.35 8.10 10.60
C THR A 63 -6.48 7.70 12.07
N HIS A 64 -5.38 7.21 12.65
CA HIS A 64 -5.27 6.93 14.07
C HIS A 64 -4.07 7.67 14.64
N THR A 65 -4.23 8.20 15.85
CA THR A 65 -3.12 8.79 16.60
C THR A 65 -2.70 7.81 17.68
N VAL A 66 -1.42 7.54 17.75
CA VAL A 66 -0.84 6.65 18.75
C VAL A 66 0.40 7.31 19.38
N LYS A 67 0.77 6.87 20.57
CA LYS A 67 2.05 7.28 21.17
C LYS A 67 3.19 6.59 20.44
N HIS A 68 4.26 7.34 20.17
CA HIS A 68 5.50 6.78 19.64
C HIS A 68 6.07 5.76 20.65
N PRO A 69 6.54 4.56 20.21
CA PRO A 69 6.98 3.52 21.14
C PRO A 69 8.23 3.88 21.94
N TYR A 70 9.08 4.76 21.41
CA TYR A 70 10.40 5.08 22.01
C TYR A 70 10.55 6.56 22.39
N GLU A 71 9.71 7.44 21.88
CA GLU A 71 9.78 8.88 22.11
C GLU A 71 8.49 9.40 22.75
N ASN A 72 8.61 10.47 23.50
CA ASN A 72 7.45 11.12 24.13
C ASN A 72 6.74 12.07 23.13
N LYS A 73 6.27 11.50 22.02
CA LYS A 73 5.49 12.22 20.99
C LYS A 73 4.33 11.36 20.50
N GLU A 74 3.35 12.00 19.88
CA GLU A 74 2.29 11.32 19.15
C GLU A 74 2.64 11.21 17.67
N ILE A 75 2.26 10.08 17.05
CA ILE A 75 2.39 9.84 15.62
C ILE A 75 1.06 9.44 15.02
N LYS A 76 0.87 9.77 13.74
CA LYS A 76 -0.33 9.41 12.99
C LYS A 76 -0.07 8.19 12.14
N LEU A 77 -0.99 7.24 12.22
CA LEU A 77 -1.05 6.06 11.35
C LEU A 77 -2.17 6.25 10.33
N TYR A 78 -1.93 5.82 9.11
CA TYR A 78 -2.87 5.99 8.01
C TYR A 78 -3.17 4.65 7.35
N ASN A 79 -4.46 4.37 7.12
CA ASN A 79 -4.90 3.20 6.36
C ASN A 79 -5.82 3.64 5.23
N PHE A 80 -5.67 3.01 4.08
CA PHE A 80 -6.51 3.21 2.91
C PHE A 80 -7.33 1.94 2.66
N LEU A 81 -8.60 2.10 2.38
CA LEU A 81 -9.50 1.01 1.99
C LEU A 81 -10.23 1.40 0.72
N SER A 82 -9.89 0.79 -0.40
CA SER A 82 -10.62 0.94 -1.66
C SER A 82 -11.50 -0.28 -1.92
N ARG A 83 -12.73 -0.04 -2.29
CA ARG A 83 -13.73 -1.06 -2.58
C ARG A 83 -14.18 -0.96 -4.03
N PHE A 84 -14.29 -2.11 -4.67
CA PHE A 84 -14.73 -2.25 -6.06
C PHE A 84 -15.93 -3.19 -6.13
N ASN A 85 -16.85 -2.94 -7.04
CA ASN A 85 -18.03 -3.76 -7.27
C ASN A 85 -18.85 -4.01 -5.99
N LEU A 86 -19.33 -2.94 -5.36
CA LEU A 86 -20.10 -3.02 -4.11
C LEU A 86 -21.38 -3.86 -4.21
N LYS A 87 -21.87 -4.12 -5.43
CA LYS A 87 -23.05 -4.96 -5.68
C LYS A 87 -22.77 -6.45 -5.57
N SER A 88 -21.51 -6.89 -5.63
CA SER A 88 -21.15 -8.30 -5.50
C SER A 88 -21.19 -8.75 -4.04
N ASN A 89 -21.77 -9.93 -3.81
CA ASN A 89 -21.72 -10.60 -2.51
C ASN A 89 -20.40 -11.39 -2.29
N ASN A 90 -19.70 -11.73 -3.37
CA ASN A 90 -18.41 -12.41 -3.32
C ASN A 90 -17.31 -11.36 -3.24
N ARG A 91 -16.51 -11.42 -2.17
CA ARG A 91 -15.47 -10.44 -1.92
C ARG A 91 -14.14 -11.11 -1.62
N ILE A 92 -13.08 -10.49 -2.15
CA ILE A 92 -11.69 -10.81 -1.82
C ILE A 92 -11.10 -9.55 -1.21
N MET A 93 -10.36 -9.68 -0.13
CA MET A 93 -9.58 -8.59 0.45
C MET A 93 -8.10 -8.83 0.22
N LEU A 94 -7.44 -7.87 -0.40
CA LEU A 94 -5.99 -7.83 -0.52
C LEU A 94 -5.46 -6.78 0.46
N MET A 95 -4.44 -7.12 1.21
CA MET A 95 -3.83 -6.24 2.20
C MET A 95 -2.33 -6.20 1.99
N ALA A 96 -1.77 -5.00 2.11
CA ALA A 96 -0.33 -4.78 2.13
C ALA A 96 -0.02 -3.61 3.04
N HIS A 97 1.10 -3.66 3.78
CA HIS A 97 1.62 -2.47 4.45
C HIS A 97 2.40 -1.62 3.44
N TRP A 98 2.43 -0.33 3.67
CA TRP A 98 3.13 0.64 2.82
C TRP A 98 4.18 1.46 3.58
N ASP A 99 4.18 1.37 4.90
CA ASP A 99 5.17 1.97 5.76
C ASP A 99 6.48 1.18 5.74
N THR A 100 7.56 1.86 6.07
CA THR A 100 8.89 1.27 6.28
C THR A 100 9.23 1.28 7.75
N ARG A 101 10.29 0.57 8.12
CA ARG A 101 10.90 0.73 9.44
C ARG A 101 11.60 2.08 9.53
N GLU A 102 11.68 2.62 10.73
CA GLU A 102 12.46 3.83 11.01
C GLU A 102 13.94 3.51 11.12
N ILE A 103 14.29 2.42 11.79
CA ILE A 103 15.65 1.93 12.00
C ILE A 103 15.81 0.52 11.44
N ALA A 104 17.06 0.14 11.17
CA ALA A 104 17.42 -1.15 10.59
C ALA A 104 17.52 -2.27 11.64
N ASP A 105 16.60 -2.34 12.59
CA ASP A 105 16.58 -3.28 13.73
C ASP A 105 16.56 -4.77 13.35
N ARG A 106 16.44 -5.09 12.08
CA ARG A 106 16.47 -6.44 11.51
C ARG A 106 17.59 -6.64 10.50
N ASP A 107 18.54 -5.72 10.42
CA ASP A 107 19.72 -5.89 9.58
C ASP A 107 20.52 -7.13 10.06
N PRO A 108 21.04 -7.97 9.15
CA PRO A 108 21.89 -9.10 9.51
C PRO A 108 23.15 -8.69 10.30
N ASN A 109 23.67 -7.47 10.08
CA ASN A 109 24.75 -6.91 10.89
C ASN A 109 24.17 -6.09 12.06
N PRO A 110 24.36 -6.55 13.32
CA PRO A 110 23.87 -5.84 14.51
C PRO A 110 24.39 -4.40 14.67
N GLU A 111 25.53 -4.06 14.10
CA GLU A 111 26.07 -2.70 14.15
C GLU A 111 25.17 -1.68 13.45
N ASN A 112 24.35 -2.15 12.51
CA ASN A 112 23.40 -1.32 11.76
C ASN A 112 22.07 -1.11 12.48
N HIS A 113 21.77 -1.82 13.56
CA HIS A 113 20.45 -1.84 14.17
C HIS A 113 19.91 -0.47 14.62
N ASN A 114 20.81 0.48 14.91
CA ASN A 114 20.43 1.85 15.30
C ASN A 114 20.48 2.83 14.13
N ASN A 115 20.86 2.38 12.94
CA ASN A 115 20.93 3.24 11.76
C ASN A 115 19.51 3.46 11.21
N TYR A 116 19.25 4.67 10.74
CA TYR A 116 18.02 4.94 10.00
C TYR A 116 18.00 4.16 8.70
N VAL A 117 16.81 3.67 8.32
CA VAL A 117 16.63 2.96 7.05
C VAL A 117 16.77 3.95 5.91
N GLU A 118 17.75 3.73 5.05
CA GLU A 118 17.91 4.42 3.78
C GLU A 118 17.35 3.52 2.67
N LEU A 119 16.52 4.08 1.81
CA LEU A 119 16.01 3.41 0.62
C LEU A 119 16.79 3.93 -0.57
N SER A 120 17.60 3.06 -1.15
CA SER A 120 18.36 3.31 -2.38
C SER A 120 17.72 2.59 -3.57
#